data_620fb469aecf95ddee020f02b7b01373
#
_entry.id   620fb469aecf95ddee020f02b7b01373
#
_cell.length_a   1.000
_cell.length_b   1.000
_cell.length_c   1.000
_cell.angle_alpha   90.00
_cell.angle_beta   90.00
_cell.angle_gamma   90.00
#
_symmetry.space_group_name_H-M   'P 1'
#
loop_
_entity.id
_entity.type
_entity.pdbx_description
1 polymer ?
#
loop_
_entity_poly.entity_id
_entity_poly.type
_entity_poly.pdbx_seq_one_letter_code
_entity_poly.pdbx_strand_id
1 'polypeptide(L)'
;MRLFFVLVLAVLPLFAQQESDGFDAYSEIQMLKIKAQEKWAKDDYMGAAKLYKKAARKLDKPVFKADMLLKEAECYYEANKTHRATEAFRALMKDYALYIPYDLVVDRLRILAERYVDGNGTFWGIRDRQTAIDIYFLILTDAPSIHVSLADRLRLAELLKKDDRGEEAVVVYQEILKMDPTLDDVRLTLAQLLVELCKRGDGDGSLRRAANRQAKMILDRNPDYSRKAEVELILATANEVEASRMLELGKFYLRPSHLKPSAAKVYLQELIQKYPGTNSAFQAKDLLDSHPAFKPVAEKQDAEKKEKQDAEKKEGK
;
A
#
# COMPACT_ATOMS: atom_id res chain seq x y z
N MET A 1 11.14 -76.03 25.97
CA MET A 1 10.95 -75.65 24.54
C MET A 1 9.46 -75.60 24.18
N ARG A 2 8.60 -74.93 24.93
CA ARG A 2 7.14 -74.82 24.71
C ARG A 2 6.55 -73.39 24.88
N LEU A 3 7.38 -72.37 25.16
CA LEU A 3 6.89 -71.02 25.40
C LEU A 3 7.10 -70.04 24.20
N PHE A 4 7.85 -70.43 23.17
CA PHE A 4 8.14 -69.56 22.02
C PHE A 4 7.09 -69.64 20.86
N PHE A 5 6.20 -70.63 20.86
CA PHE A 5 5.23 -70.80 19.79
C PHE A 5 3.90 -70.08 19.99
N VAL A 6 3.60 -69.58 21.18
CA VAL A 6 2.34 -68.89 21.47
C VAL A 6 2.40 -67.39 21.11
N LEU A 7 3.62 -66.76 21.11
CA LEU A 7 3.78 -65.35 20.84
C LEU A 7 3.69 -64.99 19.34
N VAL A 8 4.03 -65.93 18.43
CA VAL A 8 4.00 -65.73 16.97
C VAL A 8 2.60 -65.74 16.44
N LEU A 9 1.67 -66.54 17.01
CA LEU A 9 0.29 -66.64 16.57
C LEU A 9 -0.59 -65.46 16.97
N ALA A 10 -0.21 -64.66 17.98
CA ALA A 10 -0.97 -63.48 18.42
C ALA A 10 -0.61 -62.18 17.62
N VAL A 11 0.58 -62.16 16.96
CA VAL A 11 1.03 -61.00 16.19
C VAL A 11 0.50 -60.99 14.74
N LEU A 12 0.32 -62.20 14.16
CA LEU A 12 -0.19 -62.30 12.79
C LEU A 12 -1.58 -61.69 12.55
N PRO A 13 -2.61 -61.84 13.42
CA PRO A 13 -3.88 -61.19 13.20
C PRO A 13 -3.85 -59.66 13.34
N LEU A 14 -2.94 -59.14 14.16
CA LEU A 14 -2.76 -57.68 14.31
C LEU A 14 -2.19 -57.04 13.03
N PHE A 15 -1.24 -57.67 12.37
CA PHE A 15 -0.71 -57.19 11.09
C PHE A 15 -1.72 -57.32 9.95
N ALA A 16 -2.47 -58.43 9.87
CA ALA A 16 -3.53 -58.61 8.87
C ALA A 16 -4.70 -57.64 9.06
N GLN A 17 -5.03 -57.27 10.30
CA GLN A 17 -6.07 -56.30 10.59
C GLN A 17 -5.60 -54.87 10.24
N GLN A 18 -4.35 -54.55 10.46
CA GLN A 18 -3.78 -53.24 10.09
C GLN A 18 -3.69 -53.07 8.57
N GLU A 19 -3.41 -54.12 7.79
CA GLU A 19 -3.42 -54.06 6.33
C GLU A 19 -4.85 -53.96 5.78
N SER A 20 -5.85 -54.64 6.37
CA SER A 20 -7.26 -54.51 5.97
C SER A 20 -7.82 -53.13 6.25
N ASP A 21 -7.54 -52.56 7.43
CA ASP A 21 -7.99 -51.23 7.80
C ASP A 21 -7.36 -50.14 6.89
N GLY A 22 -6.10 -50.31 6.50
CA GLY A 22 -5.42 -49.44 5.53
C GLY A 22 -6.01 -49.51 4.11
N PHE A 23 -6.39 -50.70 3.64
CA PHE A 23 -7.02 -50.89 2.35
C PHE A 23 -8.44 -50.33 2.30
N ASP A 24 -9.23 -50.52 3.36
CA ASP A 24 -10.58 -49.98 3.47
C ASP A 24 -10.57 -48.45 3.54
N ALA A 25 -9.64 -47.83 4.30
CA ALA A 25 -9.47 -46.41 4.36
C ALA A 25 -9.09 -45.80 3.00
N TYR A 26 -8.16 -46.42 2.27
CA TYR A 26 -7.79 -45.99 0.92
C TYR A 26 -8.95 -46.09 -0.06
N SER A 27 -9.70 -47.19 -0.04
CA SER A 27 -10.91 -47.38 -0.86
C SER A 27 -11.95 -46.31 -0.58
N GLU A 28 -12.20 -45.97 0.70
CA GLU A 28 -13.14 -44.91 1.07
C GLU A 28 -12.68 -43.53 0.53
N ILE A 29 -11.38 -43.20 0.62
CA ILE A 29 -10.84 -41.97 0.08
C ILE A 29 -11.05 -41.87 -1.44
N GLN A 30 -10.78 -42.95 -2.19
CA GLN A 30 -11.02 -42.98 -3.62
C GLN A 30 -12.50 -42.79 -3.98
N MET A 31 -13.41 -43.46 -3.23
CA MET A 31 -14.84 -43.25 -3.39
C MET A 31 -15.27 -41.77 -3.12
N LEU A 32 -14.71 -41.11 -2.10
CA LEU A 32 -14.98 -39.71 -1.83
C LEU A 32 -14.51 -38.83 -2.97
N LYS A 33 -13.32 -39.08 -3.55
CA LYS A 33 -12.78 -38.35 -4.70
C LYS A 33 -13.69 -38.48 -5.94
N ILE A 34 -14.10 -39.68 -6.28
CA ILE A 34 -15.00 -39.96 -7.42
C ILE A 34 -16.32 -39.20 -7.24
N LYS A 35 -16.97 -39.33 -6.08
CA LYS A 35 -18.21 -38.64 -5.78
C LYS A 35 -18.05 -37.10 -5.80
N ALA A 36 -16.88 -36.58 -5.38
CA ALA A 36 -16.59 -35.18 -5.47
C ALA A 36 -16.47 -34.70 -6.92
N GLN A 37 -15.81 -35.49 -7.78
CA GLN A 37 -15.70 -35.23 -9.23
C GLN A 37 -17.06 -35.25 -9.92
N GLU A 38 -17.94 -36.22 -9.58
CA GLU A 38 -19.30 -36.26 -10.08
C GLU A 38 -20.12 -35.04 -9.71
N LYS A 39 -19.95 -34.55 -8.47
CA LYS A 39 -20.61 -33.33 -8.02
C LYS A 39 -20.07 -32.07 -8.72
N TRP A 40 -18.75 -32.00 -8.89
CA TRP A 40 -18.11 -30.94 -9.65
C TRP A 40 -18.63 -30.89 -11.09
N ALA A 41 -18.71 -32.03 -11.76
CA ALA A 41 -19.23 -32.13 -13.14
C ALA A 41 -20.71 -31.71 -13.28
N LYS A 42 -21.44 -31.64 -12.17
CA LYS A 42 -22.83 -31.15 -12.07
C LYS A 42 -22.94 -29.73 -11.48
N ASP A 43 -21.84 -29.00 -11.42
CA ASP A 43 -21.73 -27.66 -10.83
C ASP A 43 -22.11 -27.58 -9.33
N ASP A 44 -22.27 -28.76 -8.64
CA ASP A 44 -22.44 -28.80 -7.19
C ASP A 44 -21.09 -28.64 -6.50
N TYR A 45 -20.45 -27.46 -6.71
CA TYR A 45 -19.15 -27.14 -6.13
C TYR A 45 -19.13 -27.19 -4.62
N MET A 46 -20.20 -26.77 -3.97
CA MET A 46 -20.31 -26.82 -2.50
C MET A 46 -20.43 -28.24 -1.95
N GLY A 47 -21.10 -29.12 -2.69
CA GLY A 47 -21.14 -30.54 -2.39
C GLY A 47 -19.81 -31.24 -2.61
N ALA A 48 -19.12 -30.90 -3.70
CA ALA A 48 -17.77 -31.37 -3.99
C ALA A 48 -16.75 -30.94 -2.92
N ALA A 49 -16.76 -29.67 -2.51
CA ALA A 49 -15.91 -29.14 -1.44
C ALA A 49 -16.02 -29.95 -0.13
N LYS A 50 -17.25 -30.28 0.29
CA LYS A 50 -17.48 -31.10 1.50
C LYS A 50 -16.83 -32.48 1.40
N LEU A 51 -16.88 -33.10 0.23
CA LEU A 51 -16.32 -34.42 0.01
C LEU A 51 -14.79 -34.37 -0.05
N TYR A 52 -14.20 -33.40 -0.75
CA TYR A 52 -12.75 -33.19 -0.75
C TYR A 52 -12.22 -32.91 0.66
N LYS A 53 -12.91 -32.07 1.45
CA LYS A 53 -12.57 -31.83 2.85
C LYS A 53 -12.64 -33.11 3.69
N LYS A 54 -13.68 -33.96 3.50
CA LYS A 54 -13.78 -35.25 4.18
C LYS A 54 -12.64 -36.18 3.80
N ALA A 55 -12.27 -36.23 2.52
CA ALA A 55 -11.12 -37.00 2.06
C ALA A 55 -9.80 -36.49 2.67
N ALA A 56 -9.57 -35.19 2.69
CA ALA A 56 -8.38 -34.57 3.28
C ALA A 56 -8.20 -34.95 4.77
N ARG A 57 -9.29 -35.02 5.54
CA ARG A 57 -9.23 -35.38 6.97
C ARG A 57 -8.82 -36.84 7.22
N LYS A 58 -8.97 -37.72 6.22
CA LYS A 58 -8.59 -39.12 6.32
C LYS A 58 -7.17 -39.40 5.80
N LEU A 59 -6.48 -38.41 5.31
CA LEU A 59 -5.14 -38.49 4.76
C LEU A 59 -4.10 -38.01 5.78
N ASP A 60 -3.11 -38.86 6.05
CA ASP A 60 -1.99 -38.54 6.93
C ASP A 60 -0.84 -37.89 6.17
N LYS A 61 -0.59 -38.32 4.91
CA LYS A 61 0.52 -37.81 4.11
C LYS A 61 0.23 -36.39 3.62
N PRO A 62 1.09 -35.39 3.97
CA PRO A 62 0.85 -33.99 3.68
C PRO A 62 0.63 -33.69 2.19
N VAL A 63 1.34 -34.36 1.28
CA VAL A 63 1.22 -34.17 -0.17
C VAL A 63 -0.17 -34.50 -0.69
N PHE A 64 -0.75 -35.62 -0.25
CA PHE A 64 -2.10 -36.02 -0.70
C PHE A 64 -3.19 -35.18 -0.01
N LYS A 65 -2.94 -34.78 1.24
CA LYS A 65 -3.83 -33.90 1.98
C LYS A 65 -3.89 -32.52 1.34
N ALA A 66 -2.74 -31.96 0.94
CA ALA A 66 -2.65 -30.69 0.22
C ALA A 66 -3.41 -30.72 -1.11
N ASP A 67 -3.31 -31.84 -1.88
CA ASP A 67 -4.08 -32.00 -3.13
C ASP A 67 -5.60 -31.95 -2.88
N MET A 68 -6.09 -32.61 -1.84
CA MET A 68 -7.52 -32.57 -1.51
C MET A 68 -7.97 -31.19 -1.02
N LEU A 69 -7.16 -30.52 -0.24
CA LEU A 69 -7.46 -29.15 0.24
C LEU A 69 -7.38 -28.13 -0.90
N LEU A 70 -6.49 -28.33 -1.86
CA LEU A 70 -6.44 -27.52 -3.07
C LEU A 70 -7.74 -27.66 -3.88
N LYS A 71 -8.21 -28.90 -4.07
CA LYS A 71 -9.50 -29.14 -4.73
C LYS A 71 -10.68 -28.58 -3.96
N GLU A 72 -10.66 -28.59 -2.63
CA GLU A 72 -11.65 -27.91 -1.78
C GLU A 72 -11.62 -26.38 -2.04
N ALA A 73 -10.43 -25.77 -2.08
CA ALA A 73 -10.26 -24.35 -2.35
C ALA A 73 -10.78 -23.94 -3.74
N GLU A 74 -10.45 -24.73 -4.78
CA GLU A 74 -10.97 -24.54 -6.13
C GLU A 74 -12.51 -24.66 -6.18
N CYS A 75 -13.11 -25.59 -5.44
CA CYS A 75 -14.57 -25.68 -5.33
C CYS A 75 -15.18 -24.38 -4.75
N TYR A 76 -14.59 -23.81 -3.72
CA TYR A 76 -15.07 -22.54 -3.17
C TYR A 76 -14.89 -21.38 -4.14
N TYR A 77 -13.79 -21.38 -4.89
CA TYR A 77 -13.51 -20.39 -5.93
C TYR A 77 -14.56 -20.42 -7.05
N GLU A 78 -14.87 -21.60 -7.59
CA GLU A 78 -15.88 -21.79 -8.65
C GLU A 78 -17.31 -21.51 -8.13
N ALA A 79 -17.59 -21.86 -6.88
CA ALA A 79 -18.87 -21.52 -6.22
C ALA A 79 -19.04 -20.03 -5.92
N ASN A 80 -18.08 -19.18 -6.32
CA ASN A 80 -18.03 -17.75 -6.01
C ASN A 80 -18.16 -17.45 -4.49
N LYS A 81 -17.57 -18.33 -3.65
CA LYS A 81 -17.51 -18.15 -2.20
C LYS A 81 -16.19 -17.49 -1.82
N THR A 82 -16.03 -16.22 -2.23
CA THR A 82 -14.78 -15.45 -2.16
C THR A 82 -14.05 -15.59 -0.83
N HIS A 83 -14.73 -15.39 0.29
CA HIS A 83 -14.13 -15.51 1.62
C HIS A 83 -13.61 -16.92 1.92
N ARG A 84 -14.42 -17.98 1.63
CA ARG A 84 -13.99 -19.35 1.89
C ARG A 84 -12.83 -19.77 1.00
N ALA A 85 -12.84 -19.36 -0.26
CA ALA A 85 -11.74 -19.62 -1.19
C ALA A 85 -10.45 -18.97 -0.69
N THR A 86 -10.50 -17.70 -0.30
CA THR A 86 -9.35 -16.96 0.22
C THR A 86 -8.77 -17.64 1.46
N GLU A 87 -9.58 -18.00 2.43
CA GLU A 87 -9.11 -18.69 3.64
C GLU A 87 -8.51 -20.06 3.34
N ALA A 88 -9.09 -20.80 2.38
CA ALA A 88 -8.57 -22.12 1.98
C ALA A 88 -7.20 -21.98 1.28
N PHE A 89 -7.04 -21.03 0.34
CA PHE A 89 -5.75 -20.80 -0.32
C PHE A 89 -4.70 -20.24 0.65
N ARG A 90 -5.08 -19.36 1.57
CA ARG A 90 -4.19 -18.85 2.63
C ARG A 90 -3.67 -19.98 3.52
N ALA A 91 -4.56 -20.88 3.96
CA ALA A 91 -4.17 -22.04 4.75
C ALA A 91 -3.22 -22.99 3.98
N LEU A 92 -3.44 -23.17 2.68
CA LEU A 92 -2.54 -23.96 1.82
C LEU A 92 -1.16 -23.35 1.75
N MET A 93 -1.03 -22.05 1.55
CA MET A 93 0.27 -21.37 1.51
C MET A 93 1.00 -21.47 2.85
N LYS A 94 0.28 -21.35 3.96
CA LYS A 94 0.86 -21.40 5.31
C LYS A 94 1.27 -22.80 5.73
N ASP A 95 0.38 -23.79 5.56
CA ASP A 95 0.53 -25.10 6.19
C ASP A 95 1.09 -26.16 5.23
N TYR A 96 0.98 -25.92 3.91
CA TYR A 96 1.34 -26.88 2.85
C TYR A 96 2.25 -26.28 1.78
N ALA A 97 3.05 -25.28 2.11
CA ALA A 97 3.91 -24.53 1.20
C ALA A 97 4.73 -25.40 0.23
N LEU A 98 5.23 -26.56 0.68
CA LEU A 98 6.06 -27.46 -0.12
C LEU A 98 5.27 -28.35 -1.10
N TYR A 99 3.94 -28.36 -1.03
CA TYR A 99 3.07 -29.30 -1.74
C TYR A 99 2.04 -28.66 -2.65
N ILE A 100 2.10 -27.34 -2.82
CA ILE A 100 1.14 -26.57 -3.61
C ILE A 100 1.74 -26.11 -4.94
N PRO A 101 0.94 -26.03 -6.01
CA PRO A 101 1.31 -25.38 -7.26
C PRO A 101 1.18 -23.86 -7.09
N TYR A 102 2.28 -23.17 -6.78
CA TYR A 102 2.26 -21.73 -6.49
C TYR A 102 1.69 -20.89 -7.63
N ASP A 103 1.96 -21.23 -8.90
CA ASP A 103 1.39 -20.49 -10.03
C ASP A 103 -0.13 -20.41 -9.94
N LEU A 104 -0.77 -21.57 -9.75
CA LEU A 104 -2.22 -21.65 -9.62
C LEU A 104 -2.73 -20.88 -8.39
N VAL A 105 -2.11 -21.12 -7.23
CA VAL A 105 -2.57 -20.54 -5.95
C VAL A 105 -2.44 -19.01 -5.96
N VAL A 106 -1.32 -18.50 -6.44
CA VAL A 106 -1.07 -17.05 -6.53
C VAL A 106 -2.01 -16.40 -7.53
N ASP A 107 -2.25 -17.02 -8.70
CA ASP A 107 -3.21 -16.51 -9.68
C ASP A 107 -4.64 -16.46 -9.13
N ARG A 108 -5.06 -17.49 -8.40
CA ARG A 108 -6.37 -17.48 -7.73
C ARG A 108 -6.47 -16.38 -6.67
N LEU A 109 -5.42 -16.20 -5.87
CA LEU A 109 -5.38 -15.15 -4.87
C LEU A 109 -5.44 -13.75 -5.49
N ARG A 110 -4.75 -13.50 -6.63
CA ARG A 110 -4.86 -12.23 -7.38
C ARG A 110 -6.31 -11.96 -7.79
N ILE A 111 -6.98 -12.95 -8.38
CA ILE A 111 -8.37 -12.81 -8.81
C ILE A 111 -9.30 -12.60 -7.59
N LEU A 112 -9.06 -13.30 -6.49
CA LEU A 112 -9.84 -13.12 -5.27
C LEU A 112 -9.65 -11.74 -4.66
N ALA A 113 -8.42 -11.19 -4.69
CA ALA A 113 -8.17 -9.81 -4.25
C ALA A 113 -8.99 -8.81 -5.07
N GLU A 114 -9.04 -8.96 -6.40
CA GLU A 114 -9.87 -8.09 -7.25
C GLU A 114 -11.37 -8.27 -6.98
N ARG A 115 -11.83 -9.51 -6.70
CA ARG A 115 -13.22 -9.72 -6.25
C ARG A 115 -13.57 -8.92 -4.99
N TYR A 116 -12.65 -8.80 -4.03
CA TYR A 116 -12.87 -7.96 -2.85
C TYR A 116 -12.88 -6.47 -3.17
N VAL A 117 -12.02 -6.01 -4.08
CA VAL A 117 -12.03 -4.62 -4.55
C VAL A 117 -13.35 -4.25 -5.21
N ASP A 118 -13.92 -5.16 -6.01
CA ASP A 118 -15.16 -4.96 -6.75
C ASP A 118 -16.42 -5.29 -5.93
N GLY A 119 -16.26 -6.02 -4.82
CA GLY A 119 -17.37 -6.55 -4.02
C GLY A 119 -17.98 -7.83 -4.60
N ASN A 120 -17.37 -8.45 -5.61
CA ASN A 120 -17.90 -9.62 -6.29
C ASN A 120 -17.74 -10.91 -5.44
N GLY A 121 -18.85 -11.60 -5.19
CA GLY A 121 -18.85 -12.80 -4.35
C GLY A 121 -18.60 -12.55 -2.86
N THR A 122 -18.59 -11.30 -2.42
CA THR A 122 -18.55 -10.90 -1.02
C THR A 122 -19.96 -10.83 -0.41
N PHE A 123 -20.03 -10.64 0.92
CA PHE A 123 -21.32 -10.54 1.58
C PHE A 123 -22.02 -9.22 1.16
N TRP A 124 -23.19 -9.32 0.53
CA TRP A 124 -23.99 -8.18 0.04
C TRP A 124 -23.29 -7.27 -0.99
N GLY A 125 -22.26 -7.77 -1.68
CA GLY A 125 -21.50 -6.95 -2.62
C GLY A 125 -20.65 -5.86 -1.99
N ILE A 126 -20.37 -5.94 -0.70
CA ILE A 126 -19.55 -4.97 0.02
C ILE A 126 -18.10 -5.07 -0.46
N ARG A 127 -17.54 -3.95 -0.86
CA ARG A 127 -16.12 -3.84 -1.22
C ARG A 127 -15.26 -3.88 0.02
N ASP A 128 -14.24 -4.73 0.00
CA ASP A 128 -13.30 -4.90 1.12
C ASP A 128 -11.87 -4.76 0.63
N ARG A 129 -11.41 -3.50 0.54
CA ARG A 129 -10.07 -3.18 0.08
C ARG A 129 -9.01 -3.67 1.05
N GLN A 130 -9.29 -3.67 2.34
CA GLN A 130 -8.34 -4.15 3.35
C GLN A 130 -8.00 -5.62 3.13
N THR A 131 -9.00 -6.48 2.92
CA THR A 131 -8.74 -7.91 2.63
C THR A 131 -7.96 -8.09 1.31
N ALA A 132 -8.22 -7.26 0.30
CA ALA A 132 -7.42 -7.27 -0.94
C ALA A 132 -5.95 -6.91 -0.68
N ILE A 133 -5.69 -5.88 0.12
CA ILE A 133 -4.34 -5.49 0.57
C ILE A 133 -3.67 -6.64 1.30
N ASP A 134 -4.36 -7.29 2.23
CA ASP A 134 -3.83 -8.43 3.00
C ASP A 134 -3.47 -9.62 2.11
N ILE A 135 -4.23 -9.85 1.02
CA ILE A 135 -3.92 -10.89 0.04
C ILE A 135 -2.63 -10.56 -0.73
N TYR A 136 -2.46 -9.31 -1.18
CA TYR A 136 -1.23 -8.92 -1.87
C TYR A 136 -0.02 -8.95 -0.92
N PHE A 137 -0.16 -8.56 0.34
CA PHE A 137 0.89 -8.76 1.33
C PHE A 137 1.26 -10.23 1.50
N LEU A 138 0.27 -11.12 1.61
CA LEU A 138 0.49 -12.57 1.68
C LEU A 138 1.29 -13.08 0.46
N ILE A 139 0.91 -12.67 -0.76
CA ILE A 139 1.63 -13.04 -1.99
C ILE A 139 3.08 -12.56 -1.92
N LEU A 140 3.32 -11.32 -1.49
CA LEU A 140 4.66 -10.73 -1.46
C LEU A 140 5.57 -11.35 -0.38
N THR A 141 5.00 -11.84 0.72
CA THR A 141 5.77 -12.38 1.86
C THR A 141 5.95 -13.88 1.81
N ASP A 142 4.93 -14.62 1.40
CA ASP A 142 4.88 -16.08 1.57
C ASP A 142 5.09 -16.84 0.26
N ALA A 143 4.83 -16.20 -0.90
CA ALA A 143 5.12 -16.85 -2.18
C ALA A 143 6.62 -16.76 -2.53
N PRO A 144 7.21 -17.80 -3.17
CA PRO A 144 8.55 -17.71 -3.72
C PRO A 144 8.67 -16.55 -4.71
N SER A 145 9.81 -15.86 -4.70
CA SER A 145 10.03 -14.63 -5.48
C SER A 145 9.79 -14.79 -6.99
N ILE A 146 9.97 -16.00 -7.52
CA ILE A 146 9.71 -16.33 -8.94
C ILE A 146 8.23 -16.19 -9.33
N HIS A 147 7.31 -16.32 -8.36
CA HIS A 147 5.85 -16.19 -8.57
C HIS A 147 5.32 -14.80 -8.22
N VAL A 148 6.18 -13.91 -7.70
CA VAL A 148 5.85 -12.53 -7.35
C VAL A 148 6.24 -11.60 -8.48
N SER A 149 5.27 -10.92 -9.07
CA SER A 149 5.49 -9.99 -10.19
C SER A 149 5.66 -8.54 -9.73
N LEU A 150 6.25 -7.70 -10.60
CA LEU A 150 6.22 -6.25 -10.42
C LEU A 150 4.78 -5.72 -10.34
N ALA A 151 3.86 -6.31 -11.12
CA ALA A 151 2.45 -5.92 -11.12
C ALA A 151 1.79 -6.11 -9.75
N ASP A 152 2.14 -7.16 -8.99
CA ASP A 152 1.62 -7.38 -7.64
C ASP A 152 2.03 -6.26 -6.68
N ARG A 153 3.29 -5.83 -6.75
CA ARG A 153 3.81 -4.73 -5.92
C ARG A 153 3.16 -3.40 -6.29
N LEU A 154 3.03 -3.13 -7.59
CA LEU A 154 2.36 -1.92 -8.07
C LEU A 154 0.89 -1.90 -7.65
N ARG A 155 0.21 -3.06 -7.76
CA ARG A 155 -1.19 -3.17 -7.35
C ARG A 155 -1.37 -2.96 -5.85
N LEU A 156 -0.49 -3.54 -5.04
CA LEU A 156 -0.49 -3.29 -3.59
C LEU A 156 -0.32 -1.80 -3.28
N ALA A 157 0.67 -1.13 -3.88
CA ALA A 157 0.90 0.29 -3.66
C ALA A 157 -0.31 1.15 -4.07
N GLU A 158 -0.97 0.80 -5.19
CA GLU A 158 -2.19 1.48 -5.63
C GLU A 158 -3.36 1.29 -4.66
N LEU A 159 -3.56 0.08 -4.14
CA LEU A 159 -4.60 -0.22 -3.15
C LEU A 159 -4.35 0.51 -1.85
N LEU A 160 -3.12 0.53 -1.36
CA LEU A 160 -2.71 1.28 -0.16
C LEU A 160 -2.98 2.78 -0.33
N LYS A 161 -2.61 3.35 -1.49
CA LYS A 161 -2.91 4.75 -1.80
C LYS A 161 -4.41 5.04 -1.77
N LYS A 162 -5.23 4.17 -2.37
CA LYS A 162 -6.70 4.30 -2.39
C LYS A 162 -7.35 4.08 -1.03
N ASP A 163 -6.65 3.46 -0.10
CA ASP A 163 -7.10 3.19 1.28
C ASP A 163 -6.57 4.22 2.29
N ASP A 164 -6.06 5.35 1.79
CA ASP A 164 -5.45 6.43 2.58
C ASP A 164 -4.21 6.02 3.40
N ARG A 165 -3.57 4.91 3.04
CA ARG A 165 -2.33 4.38 3.62
C ARG A 165 -1.12 4.80 2.76
N GLY A 166 -1.04 6.09 2.46
CA GLY A 166 -0.04 6.64 1.54
C GLY A 166 1.40 6.43 1.98
N GLU A 167 1.69 6.46 3.27
CA GLU A 167 3.04 6.22 3.81
C GLU A 167 3.52 4.79 3.53
N GLU A 168 2.63 3.81 3.66
CA GLU A 168 2.94 2.42 3.33
C GLU A 168 3.12 2.23 1.82
N ALA A 169 2.32 2.92 1.01
CA ALA A 169 2.51 2.92 -0.45
C ALA A 169 3.88 3.49 -0.85
N VAL A 170 4.37 4.53 -0.14
CA VAL A 170 5.73 5.07 -0.35
C VAL A 170 6.79 3.99 -0.14
N VAL A 171 6.67 3.19 0.93
CA VAL A 171 7.62 2.09 1.21
C VAL A 171 7.63 1.08 0.06
N VAL A 172 6.45 0.67 -0.41
CA VAL A 172 6.34 -0.30 -1.53
C VAL A 172 6.95 0.26 -2.82
N TYR A 173 6.68 1.52 -3.18
CA TYR A 173 7.32 2.16 -4.34
C TYR A 173 8.84 2.26 -4.21
N GLN A 174 9.35 2.55 -3.00
CA GLN A 174 10.79 2.59 -2.75
C GLN A 174 11.43 1.20 -2.90
N GLU A 175 10.76 0.14 -2.48
CA GLU A 175 11.23 -1.24 -2.68
C GLU A 175 11.27 -1.61 -4.17
N ILE A 176 10.24 -1.25 -4.93
CA ILE A 176 10.24 -1.44 -6.40
C ILE A 176 11.45 -0.74 -7.02
N LEU A 177 11.72 0.51 -6.65
CA LEU A 177 12.84 1.29 -7.18
C LEU A 177 14.22 0.82 -6.69
N LYS A 178 14.30 0.08 -5.58
CA LYS A 178 15.53 -0.62 -5.18
C LYS A 178 15.81 -1.84 -6.07
N MET A 179 14.74 -2.54 -6.50
CA MET A 179 14.86 -3.70 -7.40
C MET A 179 15.18 -3.27 -8.84
N ASP A 180 14.51 -2.23 -9.32
CA ASP A 180 14.75 -1.64 -10.63
C ASP A 180 14.76 -0.11 -10.57
N PRO A 181 15.94 0.51 -10.47
CA PRO A 181 16.07 1.97 -10.43
C PRO A 181 15.71 2.67 -11.74
N THR A 182 15.49 1.94 -12.83
CA THR A 182 15.25 2.52 -14.17
C THR A 182 13.77 2.85 -14.42
N LEU A 183 12.87 2.48 -13.54
CA LEU A 183 11.42 2.67 -13.65
C LEU A 183 11.02 4.13 -13.38
N ASP A 184 11.19 5.02 -14.38
CA ASP A 184 10.88 6.45 -14.27
C ASP A 184 9.42 6.73 -13.98
N ASP A 185 8.48 5.96 -14.54
CA ASP A 185 7.06 6.12 -14.27
C ASP A 185 6.69 5.80 -12.81
N VAL A 186 7.33 4.78 -12.23
CA VAL A 186 7.17 4.45 -10.80
C VAL A 186 7.76 5.56 -9.93
N ARG A 187 8.92 6.10 -10.32
CA ARG A 187 9.57 7.20 -9.64
C ARG A 187 8.73 8.47 -9.68
N LEU A 188 8.09 8.76 -10.81
CA LEU A 188 7.16 9.87 -10.95
C LEU A 188 5.95 9.69 -10.02
N THR A 189 5.35 8.49 -10.00
CA THR A 189 4.22 8.19 -9.13
C THR A 189 4.58 8.33 -7.65
N LEU A 190 5.78 7.89 -7.25
CA LEU A 190 6.31 8.09 -5.90
C LEU A 190 6.47 9.58 -5.58
N ALA A 191 7.02 10.37 -6.50
CA ALA A 191 7.21 11.81 -6.30
C ALA A 191 5.86 12.53 -6.16
N GLN A 192 4.86 12.17 -6.96
CA GLN A 192 3.49 12.68 -6.86
C GLN A 192 2.87 12.38 -5.48
N LEU A 193 2.98 11.12 -5.03
CA LEU A 193 2.47 10.71 -3.72
C LEU A 193 3.14 11.45 -2.58
N LEU A 194 4.46 11.64 -2.63
CA LEU A 194 5.21 12.38 -1.62
C LEU A 194 4.76 13.85 -1.54
N VAL A 195 4.47 14.51 -2.69
CA VAL A 195 3.90 15.87 -2.70
C VAL A 195 2.48 15.89 -2.11
N GLU A 196 1.69 14.87 -2.40
CA GLU A 196 0.33 14.74 -1.87
C GLU A 196 0.34 14.61 -0.34
N LEU A 197 1.21 13.77 0.20
CA LEU A 197 1.43 13.62 1.65
C LEU A 197 2.00 14.89 2.28
N CYS A 198 2.94 15.57 1.61
CA CYS A 198 3.51 16.83 2.06
C CYS A 198 2.44 17.92 2.28
N LYS A 199 1.41 17.98 1.43
CA LYS A 199 0.29 18.94 1.60
C LYS A 199 -0.55 18.68 2.85
N ARG A 200 -0.59 17.45 3.35
CA ARG A 200 -1.30 17.07 4.59
C ARG A 200 -0.51 17.42 5.84
N GLY A 201 0.80 17.55 5.74
CA GLY A 201 1.71 17.93 6.80
C GLY A 201 3.12 17.36 6.57
N ASP A 202 4.12 18.22 6.55
CA ASP A 202 5.52 17.85 6.39
C ASP A 202 6.36 18.70 7.35
N GLY A 203 6.21 18.38 8.64
CA GLY A 203 6.76 19.20 9.73
C GLY A 203 8.26 19.51 9.62
N ASP A 204 9.07 18.53 9.17
CA ASP A 204 10.52 18.68 8.99
C ASP A 204 10.95 18.87 7.52
N GLY A 205 10.02 18.85 6.58
CA GLY A 205 10.28 18.98 5.15
C GLY A 205 10.92 17.74 4.50
N SER A 206 10.86 16.57 5.16
CA SER A 206 11.47 15.34 4.64
C SER A 206 10.77 14.82 3.40
N LEU A 207 9.43 14.83 3.37
CA LEU A 207 8.62 14.39 2.24
C LEU A 207 8.88 15.27 1.02
N ARG A 208 8.90 16.58 1.19
CA ARG A 208 9.22 17.55 0.14
C ARG A 208 10.61 17.32 -0.43
N ARG A 209 11.63 17.16 0.44
CA ARG A 209 12.99 16.87 -0.03
C ARG A 209 13.07 15.53 -0.78
N ALA A 210 12.31 14.52 -0.33
CA ALA A 210 12.22 13.24 -1.01
C ALA A 210 11.56 13.38 -2.38
N ALA A 211 10.43 14.10 -2.49
CA ALA A 211 9.76 14.36 -3.77
C ALA A 211 10.69 15.06 -4.76
N ASN A 212 11.38 16.12 -4.32
CA ASN A 212 12.35 16.85 -5.16
C ASN A 212 13.49 15.94 -5.63
N ARG A 213 14.02 15.08 -4.76
CA ARG A 213 15.07 14.11 -5.18
C ARG A 213 14.57 13.17 -6.25
N GLN A 214 13.37 12.57 -6.08
CA GLN A 214 12.82 11.65 -7.06
C GLN A 214 12.58 12.34 -8.41
N ALA A 215 12.01 13.54 -8.40
CA ALA A 215 11.75 14.33 -9.60
C ALA A 215 13.06 14.70 -10.35
N LYS A 216 14.08 15.19 -9.63
CA LYS A 216 15.39 15.50 -10.22
C LYS A 216 16.04 14.27 -10.83
N MET A 217 16.02 13.12 -10.14
CA MET A 217 16.61 11.87 -10.67
C MET A 217 15.99 11.43 -11.99
N ILE A 218 14.72 11.74 -12.27
CA ILE A 218 14.11 11.49 -13.59
C ILE A 218 14.76 12.37 -14.64
N LEU A 219 14.83 13.68 -14.41
CA LEU A 219 15.36 14.64 -15.39
C LEU A 219 16.87 14.48 -15.61
N ASP A 220 17.63 14.15 -14.56
CA ASP A 220 19.07 13.92 -14.66
C ASP A 220 19.41 12.68 -15.50
N ARG A 221 18.59 11.63 -15.40
CA ARG A 221 18.77 10.40 -16.15
C ARG A 221 18.16 10.46 -17.54
N ASN A 222 17.00 11.06 -17.68
CA ASN A 222 16.23 11.16 -18.91
C ASN A 222 15.74 12.60 -19.14
N PRO A 223 16.59 13.48 -19.69
CA PRO A 223 16.23 14.88 -19.95
C PRO A 223 15.01 15.06 -20.89
N ASP A 224 14.80 14.08 -21.79
CA ASP A 224 13.71 14.04 -22.75
C ASP A 224 12.54 13.16 -22.32
N TYR A 225 12.39 12.95 -21.01
CA TYR A 225 11.30 12.14 -20.46
C TYR A 225 9.95 12.63 -20.98
N SER A 226 9.13 11.72 -21.50
CA SER A 226 7.86 12.05 -22.16
C SER A 226 6.88 12.82 -21.26
N ARG A 227 6.94 12.62 -19.94
CA ARG A 227 6.11 13.30 -18.94
C ARG A 227 6.87 14.38 -18.16
N LYS A 228 7.86 15.02 -18.79
CA LYS A 228 8.70 16.06 -18.19
C LYS A 228 7.87 17.18 -17.54
N ALA A 229 6.81 17.63 -18.18
CA ALA A 229 5.93 18.68 -17.64
C ALA A 229 5.33 18.31 -16.27
N GLU A 230 5.01 17.02 -16.04
CA GLU A 230 4.53 16.56 -14.74
C GLU A 230 5.64 16.57 -13.68
N VAL A 231 6.87 16.21 -14.07
CA VAL A 231 8.03 16.27 -13.18
C VAL A 231 8.33 17.72 -12.77
N GLU A 232 8.31 18.65 -13.71
CA GLU A 232 8.51 20.08 -13.46
C GLU A 232 7.40 20.66 -12.55
N LEU A 233 6.15 20.23 -12.75
CA LEU A 233 5.03 20.60 -11.89
C LEU A 233 5.23 20.12 -10.44
N ILE A 234 5.77 18.90 -10.24
CA ILE A 234 6.11 18.38 -8.91
C ILE A 234 7.16 19.27 -8.25
N LEU A 235 8.24 19.61 -8.97
CA LEU A 235 9.29 20.50 -8.46
C LEU A 235 8.75 21.87 -8.08
N ALA A 236 7.92 22.47 -8.94
CA ALA A 236 7.28 23.75 -8.67
C ALA A 236 6.35 23.67 -7.45
N THR A 237 5.52 22.63 -7.36
CA THR A 237 4.59 22.46 -6.23
C THR A 237 5.33 22.24 -4.91
N ALA A 238 6.35 21.41 -4.90
CA ALA A 238 7.15 21.16 -3.69
C ALA A 238 7.90 22.43 -3.23
N ASN A 239 8.37 23.24 -4.17
CA ASN A 239 9.00 24.53 -3.87
C ASN A 239 7.99 25.55 -3.30
N GLU A 240 6.77 25.62 -3.87
CA GLU A 240 5.71 26.52 -3.37
C GLU A 240 5.28 26.15 -1.93
N VAL A 241 5.19 24.86 -1.59
CA VAL A 241 4.85 24.43 -0.22
C VAL A 241 5.87 24.96 0.80
N GLU A 242 7.17 24.87 0.51
CA GLU A 242 8.19 25.38 1.43
C GLU A 242 8.21 26.91 1.45
N ALA A 243 8.08 27.55 0.28
CA ALA A 243 7.99 28.99 0.18
C ALA A 243 6.82 29.55 0.99
N SER A 244 5.65 28.91 0.91
CA SER A 244 4.47 29.27 1.70
C SER A 244 4.73 29.15 3.21
N ARG A 245 5.41 28.09 3.65
CA ARG A 245 5.80 27.93 5.06
C ARG A 245 6.72 29.06 5.54
N MET A 246 7.71 29.43 4.73
CA MET A 246 8.62 30.54 5.05
C MET A 246 7.89 31.89 5.08
N LEU A 247 6.93 32.07 4.17
CA LEU A 247 6.08 33.29 4.15
C LEU A 247 5.25 33.38 5.43
N GLU A 248 4.63 32.28 5.87
CA GLU A 248 3.84 32.27 7.11
C GLU A 248 4.70 32.56 8.36
N LEU A 249 5.96 32.06 8.39
CA LEU A 249 6.91 32.44 9.45
C LEU A 249 7.24 33.92 9.40
N GLY A 250 7.47 34.50 8.23
CA GLY A 250 7.67 35.93 8.06
C GLY A 250 6.47 36.73 8.56
N LYS A 251 5.25 36.36 8.16
CA LYS A 251 3.99 36.98 8.62
C LYS A 251 3.79 36.83 10.14
N PHE A 252 4.17 35.68 10.72
CA PHE A 252 4.07 35.47 12.16
C PHE A 252 4.86 36.51 12.96
N TYR A 253 6.09 36.81 12.52
CA TYR A 253 6.93 37.83 13.18
C TYR A 253 6.52 39.28 12.88
N LEU A 254 5.52 39.50 12.04
CA LEU A 254 4.90 40.81 11.80
C LEU A 254 3.62 41.03 12.64
N ARG A 255 3.08 40.01 13.28
CA ARG A 255 1.90 40.13 14.15
C ARG A 255 2.22 40.95 15.39
N PRO A 256 1.32 41.81 15.88
CA PRO A 256 1.56 42.68 17.06
C PRO A 256 2.04 41.91 18.29
N SER A 257 1.49 40.69 18.52
CA SER A 257 1.85 39.82 19.66
C SER A 257 3.26 39.21 19.57
N HIS A 258 3.87 39.19 18.37
CA HIS A 258 5.17 38.54 18.10
C HIS A 258 6.11 39.47 17.30
N LEU A 259 5.88 40.77 17.35
CA LEU A 259 6.52 41.74 16.46
C LEU A 259 8.05 41.74 16.58
N LYS A 260 8.72 41.19 15.57
CA LYS A 260 10.17 41.13 15.38
C LYS A 260 10.51 41.41 13.91
N PRO A 261 10.50 42.66 13.44
CA PRO A 261 10.68 43.01 12.03
C PRO A 261 11.99 42.51 11.43
N SER A 262 13.08 42.50 12.22
CA SER A 262 14.37 41.97 11.77
C SER A 262 14.31 40.47 11.44
N ALA A 263 13.64 39.66 12.27
CA ALA A 263 13.45 38.24 12.02
C ALA A 263 12.53 38.00 10.79
N ALA A 264 11.42 38.74 10.71
CA ALA A 264 10.53 38.67 9.54
C ALA A 264 11.29 38.99 8.24
N LYS A 265 12.12 40.03 8.23
CA LYS A 265 12.93 40.41 7.07
C LYS A 265 13.85 39.28 6.62
N VAL A 266 14.52 38.59 7.55
CA VAL A 266 15.41 37.47 7.24
C VAL A 266 14.64 36.35 6.55
N TYR A 267 13.51 35.90 7.12
CA TYR A 267 12.70 34.83 6.50
C TYR A 267 12.17 35.21 5.12
N LEU A 268 11.68 36.44 4.94
CA LEU A 268 11.13 36.89 3.65
C LEU A 268 12.24 37.04 2.58
N GLN A 269 13.42 37.55 2.95
CA GLN A 269 14.56 37.66 2.03
C GLN A 269 15.10 36.30 1.64
N GLU A 270 15.25 35.37 2.58
CA GLU A 270 15.69 34.02 2.35
C GLU A 270 14.70 33.25 1.40
N LEU A 271 13.39 33.48 1.62
CA LEU A 271 12.35 32.93 0.75
C LEU A 271 12.51 33.40 -0.70
N ILE A 272 12.65 34.71 -0.90
CA ILE A 272 12.81 35.31 -2.24
C ILE A 272 14.08 34.77 -2.92
N GLN A 273 15.16 34.62 -2.17
CA GLN A 273 16.43 34.12 -2.70
C GLN A 273 16.37 32.64 -3.08
N LYS A 274 15.74 31.80 -2.24
CA LYS A 274 15.71 30.35 -2.44
C LYS A 274 14.63 29.90 -3.44
N TYR A 275 13.51 30.63 -3.51
CA TYR A 275 12.33 30.23 -4.29
C TYR A 275 11.77 31.39 -5.14
N PRO A 276 12.59 32.03 -5.98
CA PRO A 276 12.23 33.31 -6.62
C PRO A 276 11.02 33.23 -7.57
N GLY A 277 10.71 32.05 -8.11
CA GLY A 277 9.59 31.84 -9.05
C GLY A 277 8.28 31.43 -8.40
N THR A 278 8.18 31.42 -7.07
CA THR A 278 6.98 31.00 -6.36
C THR A 278 6.02 32.16 -6.09
N ASN A 279 4.72 31.87 -6.00
CA ASN A 279 3.72 32.87 -5.64
C ASN A 279 4.00 33.45 -4.23
N SER A 280 4.46 32.61 -3.32
CA SER A 280 4.87 33.04 -1.99
C SER A 280 6.03 34.03 -2.00
N ALA A 281 6.97 33.92 -2.95
CA ALA A 281 8.08 34.87 -3.09
C ALA A 281 7.60 36.24 -3.59
N PHE A 282 6.64 36.28 -4.50
CA PHE A 282 6.01 37.53 -4.93
C PHE A 282 5.30 38.20 -3.76
N GLN A 283 4.53 37.45 -2.95
CA GLN A 283 3.89 38.00 -1.75
C GLN A 283 4.91 38.48 -0.71
N ALA A 284 6.03 37.76 -0.53
CA ALA A 284 7.09 38.16 0.38
C ALA A 284 7.74 39.49 -0.05
N LYS A 285 7.94 39.68 -1.36
CA LYS A 285 8.47 40.95 -1.91
C LYS A 285 7.50 42.07 -1.68
N ASP A 286 6.22 41.89 -1.96
CA ASP A 286 5.18 42.88 -1.71
C ASP A 286 5.11 43.27 -0.21
N LEU A 287 5.22 42.30 0.69
CA LEU A 287 5.27 42.56 2.13
C LEU A 287 6.50 43.39 2.54
N LEU A 288 7.69 43.10 1.98
CA LEU A 288 8.89 43.87 2.29
C LEU A 288 8.79 45.31 1.79
N ASP A 289 8.15 45.54 0.66
CA ASP A 289 8.00 46.84 0.02
C ASP A 289 6.88 47.67 0.68
N SER A 290 5.77 47.05 1.07
CA SER A 290 4.56 47.74 1.52
C SER A 290 4.41 47.86 3.04
N HIS A 291 4.93 46.91 3.84
CA HIS A 291 4.61 46.82 5.26
C HIS A 291 5.29 47.92 6.10
N PRO A 292 4.56 48.63 6.96
CA PRO A 292 5.10 49.77 7.75
C PRO A 292 6.32 49.43 8.62
N ALA A 293 6.44 48.19 9.08
CA ALA A 293 7.57 47.73 9.91
C ALA A 293 8.93 47.83 9.18
N PHE A 294 8.95 47.80 7.84
CA PHE A 294 10.17 47.85 7.02
C PHE A 294 10.49 49.23 6.44
N LYS A 295 9.57 50.22 6.58
CA LYS A 295 9.80 51.57 6.09
C LYS A 295 10.89 52.28 6.91
N PRO A 296 11.70 53.13 6.30
CA PRO A 296 12.68 53.96 6.98
C PRO A 296 12.05 54.80 8.10
N VAL A 297 12.79 55.00 9.19
CA VAL A 297 12.30 55.77 10.37
C VAL A 297 11.86 57.18 10.00
N ALA A 298 12.49 57.79 9.00
CA ALA A 298 12.12 59.14 8.51
C ALA A 298 10.69 59.15 7.91
N GLU A 299 10.31 58.16 7.10
CA GLU A 299 8.95 58.08 6.53
C GLU A 299 7.87 57.79 7.59
N LYS A 300 8.22 57.05 8.66
CA LYS A 300 7.31 56.80 9.79
C LYS A 300 6.97 58.07 10.56
N GLN A 301 7.96 58.94 10.80
CA GLN A 301 7.77 60.23 11.49
C GLN A 301 6.92 61.22 10.67
N ASP A 302 7.06 61.19 9.33
CA ASP A 302 6.26 62.05 8.46
C ASP A 302 4.81 61.56 8.31
N ALA A 303 4.58 60.24 8.34
CA ALA A 303 3.23 59.66 8.35
C ALA A 303 2.50 59.96 9.68
N GLU A 304 3.17 59.77 10.85
CA GLU A 304 2.59 60.09 12.14
C GLU A 304 2.29 61.62 12.32
N LYS A 305 3.13 62.50 11.75
CA LYS A 305 2.86 63.93 11.73
C LYS A 305 1.65 64.29 10.89
N LYS A 306 1.49 63.66 9.71
CA LYS A 306 0.31 63.87 8.87
C LYS A 306 -0.97 63.37 9.56
N GLU A 307 -0.98 62.18 10.16
CA GLU A 307 -2.14 61.66 10.89
C GLU A 307 -2.54 62.59 12.07
N LYS A 308 -1.58 63.10 12.84
CA LYS A 308 -1.85 64.08 13.93
C LYS A 308 -2.43 65.38 13.39
N GLN A 309 -1.91 65.91 12.29
CA GLN A 309 -2.45 67.11 11.65
C GLN A 309 -3.86 66.97 11.09
N ASP A 310 -4.16 65.75 10.52
CA ASP A 310 -5.50 65.43 10.02
C ASP A 310 -6.52 65.17 11.15
N ALA A 311 -6.08 64.63 12.29
CA ALA A 311 -6.90 64.48 13.50
C ALA A 311 -7.23 65.84 14.13
N GLU A 312 -6.24 66.71 14.29
CA GLU A 312 -6.44 68.09 14.83
C GLU A 312 -7.37 68.92 13.92
N LYS A 313 -7.32 68.74 12.60
CA LYS A 313 -8.25 69.43 11.69
C LYS A 313 -9.69 68.88 11.74
N LYS A 314 -9.89 67.66 12.24
CA LYS A 314 -11.24 67.11 12.42
C LYS A 314 -11.88 67.45 13.75
N GLU A 315 -11.10 67.76 14.80
CA GLU A 315 -11.59 68.15 16.12
C GLU A 315 -11.85 69.68 16.22
N GLY A 316 -11.35 70.44 15.26
CA GLY A 316 -11.52 71.86 15.20
C GLY A 316 -12.68 72.37 14.32
N LYS A 317 -13.59 71.54 13.89
CA LYS A 317 -14.83 71.78 13.18
C LYS A 317 -16.02 71.28 13.97
#